data_eb9186ad5f7b920b133cf4edc5300af0
#
_entry.id   eb9186ad5f7b920b133cf4edc5300af0
#
_cell.length_a   1.000
_cell.length_b   1.000
_cell.length_c   1.000
_cell.angle_alpha   90.00
_cell.angle_beta   90.00
_cell.angle_gamma   90.00
#
_symmetry.space_group_name_H-M   'P 1'
#
loop_
_entity.id
_entity.type
_entity.pdbx_description
1 polymer ?
#
loop_
_entity_poly.entity_id
_entity_poly.type
_entity_poly.pdbx_seq_one_letter_code
_entity_poly.pdbx_strand_id
1 'polypeptide(L)'
;MIVLANYENKFVLKPIDKSSDEDYVKALQIYMEETPKEIRTNSNEITHWLDKKQTEKTFEMLVFVLYLDNQLIGFSQITYIKSQQIVILDYISLKPPYRVNSVFLIFLSMIQNSLISSGKQITYYIAEISNKDNGKNIDRESAFYKKVICLENYGCILNKYYNIPLGIDNYESEFDSLMYIKANDNLPYISKDTFVAIVHAIYYEYYYTWYSDFLNANELSIYKDKLDKCFADIIKQSSETSRIIIEYPNCPLFKNTDADQTAGLIPAKKRKTSGKISLLIIAVIVLPILLALLYSYLLPLLNIQFGNASTFISSLIGICVTSYIAFRFGNKK
;
A
#
# COMPACT_ATOMS: atom_id res chain seq x y z
N MET A 1 6.22 8.89 -19.05
CA MET A 1 7.37 8.54 -18.16
C MET A 1 7.46 9.58 -17.06
N ILE A 2 7.27 9.17 -15.81
CA ILE A 2 7.38 10.08 -14.64
C ILE A 2 8.75 9.85 -13.99
N VAL A 3 9.47 10.94 -13.77
CA VAL A 3 10.81 10.95 -13.16
C VAL A 3 10.74 11.75 -11.87
N LEU A 4 11.00 11.09 -10.73
CA LEU A 4 11.21 11.77 -9.45
C LEU A 4 12.71 12.05 -9.30
N ALA A 5 13.10 13.30 -9.49
CA ALA A 5 14.47 13.74 -9.33
C ALA A 5 14.60 14.48 -8.01
N ASN A 6 15.24 13.86 -7.00
CA ASN A 6 15.85 14.61 -5.88
C ASN A 6 16.72 13.73 -4.93
N TYR A 7 17.15 12.56 -5.39
CA TYR A 7 18.16 11.75 -4.69
C TYR A 7 19.24 11.34 -5.71
N GLU A 8 20.40 10.95 -5.26
CA GLU A 8 21.46 10.39 -6.09
C GLU A 8 20.95 9.24 -6.96
N ASN A 9 19.85 8.57 -6.56
CA ASN A 9 19.20 7.48 -7.28
C ASN A 9 17.99 7.98 -8.08
N LYS A 10 17.91 7.57 -9.33
CA LYS A 10 16.84 7.94 -10.25
C LYS A 10 15.81 6.85 -10.42
N PHE A 11 14.63 7.02 -9.84
CA PHE A 11 13.47 6.17 -10.10
C PHE A 11 12.78 6.56 -11.41
N VAL A 12 12.44 5.56 -12.22
CA VAL A 12 11.69 5.75 -13.47
C VAL A 12 10.53 4.74 -13.50
N LEU A 13 9.30 5.26 -13.66
CA LEU A 13 8.11 4.46 -13.93
C LEU A 13 7.89 4.41 -15.43
N LYS A 14 7.74 3.20 -15.98
CA LYS A 14 7.36 2.97 -17.37
C LYS A 14 6.05 2.20 -17.43
N PRO A 15 4.99 2.73 -18.07
CA PRO A 15 3.82 1.95 -18.42
C PRO A 15 4.16 0.96 -19.53
N ILE A 16 3.51 -0.19 -19.50
CA ILE A 16 3.63 -1.25 -20.53
C ILE A 16 2.29 -1.38 -21.24
N ASP A 17 2.27 -1.22 -22.55
CA ASP A 17 1.05 -1.23 -23.34
C ASP A 17 0.83 -2.56 -24.10
N LYS A 18 1.83 -3.44 -24.16
CA LYS A 18 1.76 -4.72 -24.89
C LYS A 18 2.79 -5.72 -24.40
N SER A 19 2.47 -6.99 -24.55
CA SER A 19 3.33 -8.09 -24.10
C SER A 19 4.64 -8.26 -24.91
N SER A 20 4.70 -7.72 -26.12
CA SER A 20 5.91 -7.73 -26.95
C SER A 20 6.99 -6.73 -26.48
N ASP A 21 6.73 -5.92 -25.46
CA ASP A 21 7.74 -5.07 -24.85
C ASP A 21 8.76 -5.93 -24.08
N GLU A 22 10.05 -5.75 -24.36
CA GLU A 22 11.10 -6.53 -23.69
C GLU A 22 11.11 -6.35 -22.17
N ASP A 23 10.70 -5.19 -21.69
CA ASP A 23 10.64 -4.90 -20.26
C ASP A 23 9.49 -5.65 -19.59
N TYR A 24 8.38 -5.91 -20.33
CA TYR A 24 7.29 -6.74 -19.84
C TYR A 24 7.77 -8.15 -19.50
N VAL A 25 8.50 -8.80 -20.42
CA VAL A 25 8.99 -10.16 -20.21
C VAL A 25 9.87 -10.25 -18.96
N LYS A 26 10.81 -9.28 -18.81
CA LYS A 26 11.70 -9.20 -17.65
C LYS A 26 10.94 -8.90 -16.35
N ALA A 27 9.92 -8.05 -16.40
CA ALA A 27 9.12 -7.69 -15.25
C ALA A 27 8.14 -8.80 -14.84
N LEU A 28 7.58 -9.52 -15.81
CA LEU A 28 6.75 -10.70 -15.55
C LEU A 28 7.52 -11.79 -14.82
N GLN A 29 8.83 -11.92 -15.09
CA GLN A 29 9.69 -12.81 -14.33
C GLN A 29 9.77 -12.38 -12.85
N ILE A 30 9.92 -11.07 -12.56
CA ILE A 30 9.88 -10.57 -11.17
C ILE A 30 8.56 -10.97 -10.51
N TYR A 31 7.42 -10.77 -11.20
CA TYR A 31 6.11 -11.18 -10.70
C TYR A 31 6.07 -12.68 -10.38
N MET A 32 6.55 -13.52 -11.28
CA MET A 32 6.55 -14.98 -11.15
C MET A 32 7.46 -15.49 -10.03
N GLU A 33 8.58 -14.82 -9.77
CA GLU A 33 9.53 -15.19 -8.72
C GLU A 33 9.07 -14.70 -7.34
N GLU A 34 8.47 -13.50 -7.29
CA GLU A 34 8.27 -12.75 -6.05
C GLU A 34 6.84 -12.79 -5.53
N THR A 35 5.88 -13.26 -6.32
CA THR A 35 4.49 -13.45 -5.88
C THR A 35 4.24 -14.92 -5.53
N PRO A 36 3.71 -15.25 -4.35
CA PRO A 36 3.38 -16.62 -3.96
C PRO A 36 2.44 -17.30 -4.94
N LYS A 37 2.68 -18.57 -5.26
CA LYS A 37 1.89 -19.32 -6.26
C LYS A 37 0.41 -19.38 -5.92
N GLU A 38 0.09 -19.44 -4.64
CA GLU A 38 -1.26 -19.62 -4.09
C GLU A 38 -2.18 -18.41 -4.33
N ILE A 39 -1.59 -17.23 -4.52
CA ILE A 39 -2.35 -15.98 -4.74
C ILE A 39 -2.10 -15.38 -6.12
N ARG A 40 -1.34 -16.07 -6.95
CA ARG A 40 -0.87 -15.55 -8.22
C ARG A 40 -1.86 -15.85 -9.35
N THR A 41 -2.28 -14.82 -10.09
CA THR A 41 -2.98 -14.99 -11.37
C THR A 41 -2.03 -15.62 -12.40
N ASN A 42 -2.57 -16.46 -13.27
CA ASN A 42 -1.79 -17.06 -14.35
C ASN A 42 -1.21 -15.97 -15.26
N SER A 43 0.09 -16.03 -15.50
CA SER A 43 0.78 -15.02 -16.33
C SER A 43 0.24 -14.93 -17.76
N ASN A 44 -0.32 -16.02 -18.30
CA ASN A 44 -0.96 -16.01 -19.63
C ASN A 44 -2.24 -15.16 -19.64
N GLU A 45 -2.97 -15.12 -18.52
CA GLU A 45 -4.15 -14.28 -18.39
C GLU A 45 -3.77 -12.80 -18.37
N ILE A 46 -2.72 -12.45 -17.62
CA ILE A 46 -2.18 -11.07 -17.60
C ILE A 46 -1.72 -10.65 -18.99
N THR A 47 -0.99 -11.53 -19.69
CA THR A 47 -0.53 -11.29 -21.06
C THR A 47 -1.70 -11.10 -22.02
N HIS A 48 -2.74 -11.94 -21.93
CA HIS A 48 -3.95 -11.85 -22.75
C HIS A 48 -4.64 -10.49 -22.57
N TRP A 49 -4.85 -10.08 -21.32
CA TRP A 49 -5.53 -8.81 -21.02
C TRP A 49 -4.67 -7.59 -21.40
N LEU A 50 -3.36 -7.68 -21.33
CA LEU A 50 -2.46 -6.61 -21.76
C LEU A 50 -2.54 -6.39 -23.27
N ASP A 51 -2.61 -7.47 -24.06
CA ASP A 51 -2.67 -7.38 -25.53
C ASP A 51 -4.06 -7.10 -26.06
N LYS A 52 -5.09 -7.36 -25.27
CA LYS A 52 -6.49 -7.15 -25.67
C LYS A 52 -6.85 -5.68 -25.63
N LYS A 53 -7.37 -5.14 -26.74
CA LYS A 53 -7.92 -3.78 -26.76
C LYS A 53 -9.08 -3.67 -25.76
N GLN A 54 -8.88 -2.84 -24.73
CA GLN A 54 -9.81 -2.73 -23.59
C GLN A 54 -10.80 -1.56 -23.75
N THR A 55 -10.96 -1.00 -24.95
CA THR A 55 -11.75 0.20 -25.19
C THR A 55 -13.25 0.03 -24.88
N GLU A 56 -13.77 -1.18 -25.01
CA GLU A 56 -15.20 -1.50 -24.79
C GLU A 56 -15.46 -2.23 -23.45
N LYS A 57 -14.44 -2.42 -22.61
CA LYS A 57 -14.58 -3.15 -21.35
C LYS A 57 -14.95 -2.23 -20.17
N THR A 58 -15.58 -2.82 -19.18
CA THR A 58 -15.97 -2.15 -17.92
C THR A 58 -14.77 -1.76 -17.08
N PHE A 59 -13.66 -2.49 -17.25
CA PHE A 59 -12.40 -2.22 -16.57
C PHE A 59 -11.24 -2.04 -17.56
N GLU A 60 -10.15 -1.48 -17.08
CA GLU A 60 -8.88 -1.33 -17.78
C GLU A 60 -7.75 -1.89 -16.91
N MET A 61 -7.08 -2.93 -17.39
CA MET A 61 -5.88 -3.45 -16.75
C MET A 61 -4.66 -2.65 -17.21
N LEU A 62 -3.80 -2.25 -16.28
CA LEU A 62 -2.62 -1.44 -16.51
C LEU A 62 -1.41 -2.14 -15.89
N VAL A 63 -0.31 -2.19 -16.62
CA VAL A 63 0.96 -2.74 -16.16
C VAL A 63 2.00 -1.64 -16.08
N PHE A 64 2.73 -1.60 -14.98
CA PHE A 64 3.83 -0.67 -14.77
C PHE A 64 5.10 -1.42 -14.36
N VAL A 65 6.23 -0.91 -14.80
CA VAL A 65 7.54 -1.39 -14.34
C VAL A 65 8.32 -0.26 -13.69
N LEU A 66 9.06 -0.59 -12.64
CA LEU A 66 9.89 0.36 -11.91
C LEU A 66 11.37 0.10 -12.20
N TYR A 67 12.06 1.16 -12.54
CA TYR A 67 13.51 1.19 -12.64
C TYR A 67 14.13 2.00 -11.51
N LEU A 68 15.32 1.60 -11.10
CA LEU A 68 16.24 2.36 -10.26
C LEU A 68 17.60 2.34 -10.93
N ASP A 69 18.15 3.51 -11.27
CA ASP A 69 19.44 3.68 -11.96
C ASP A 69 19.59 2.78 -13.20
N ASN A 70 18.57 2.76 -14.06
CA ASN A 70 18.42 1.91 -15.26
C ASN A 70 18.31 0.40 -15.00
N GLN A 71 18.26 -0.04 -13.74
CA GLN A 71 17.98 -1.43 -13.41
C GLN A 71 16.47 -1.63 -13.18
N LEU A 72 15.87 -2.59 -13.87
CA LEU A 72 14.48 -2.99 -13.64
C LEU A 72 14.39 -3.75 -12.32
N ILE A 73 13.60 -3.20 -11.38
CA ILE A 73 13.48 -3.68 -9.99
C ILE A 73 12.08 -4.06 -9.57
N GLY A 74 11.03 -3.65 -10.32
CA GLY A 74 9.66 -3.89 -9.90
C GLY A 74 8.68 -4.07 -11.04
N PHE A 75 7.60 -4.81 -10.73
CA PHE A 75 6.42 -5.05 -11.56
C PHE A 75 5.17 -4.64 -10.78
N SER A 76 4.21 -4.03 -11.45
CA SER A 76 2.87 -3.82 -10.91
C SER A 76 1.82 -4.07 -11.98
N GLN A 77 0.74 -4.77 -11.57
CA GLN A 77 -0.53 -4.83 -12.28
C GLN A 77 -1.58 -4.14 -11.43
N ILE A 78 -2.36 -3.30 -12.04
CA ILE A 78 -3.51 -2.64 -11.41
C ILE A 78 -4.72 -2.70 -12.36
N THR A 79 -5.90 -2.61 -11.78
CA THR A 79 -7.16 -2.58 -12.52
C THR A 79 -7.91 -1.29 -12.22
N TYR A 80 -8.33 -0.56 -13.25
CA TYR A 80 -9.19 0.60 -13.13
C TYR A 80 -10.61 0.25 -13.59
N ILE A 81 -11.58 0.32 -12.67
CA ILE A 81 -13.02 0.11 -12.96
C ILE A 81 -13.66 1.48 -13.19
N LYS A 82 -14.13 1.69 -14.41
CA LYS A 82 -14.61 3.01 -14.90
C LYS A 82 -15.90 3.47 -14.21
N SER A 83 -16.85 2.56 -14.00
CA SER A 83 -18.19 2.87 -13.49
C SER A 83 -18.18 3.49 -12.11
N GLN A 84 -17.28 3.02 -11.24
CA GLN A 84 -17.14 3.47 -9.85
C GLN A 84 -15.87 4.29 -9.63
N GLN A 85 -15.06 4.52 -10.68
CA GLN A 85 -13.78 5.25 -10.58
C GLN A 85 -12.85 4.63 -9.52
N ILE A 86 -12.73 3.30 -9.53
CA ILE A 86 -11.97 2.52 -8.56
C ILE A 86 -10.66 2.06 -9.20
N VAL A 87 -9.57 2.15 -8.46
CA VAL A 87 -8.30 1.49 -8.77
C VAL A 87 -8.09 0.34 -7.80
N ILE A 88 -7.93 -0.87 -8.31
CA ILE A 88 -7.54 -2.05 -7.54
C ILE A 88 -6.04 -2.25 -7.72
N LEU A 89 -5.33 -2.39 -6.61
CA LEU A 89 -3.92 -2.74 -6.58
C LEU A 89 -3.80 -4.27 -6.56
N ASP A 90 -3.82 -4.89 -7.75
CA ASP A 90 -3.81 -6.35 -7.87
C ASP A 90 -2.45 -6.90 -7.42
N TYR A 91 -1.37 -6.44 -8.02
CA TYR A 91 -0.01 -6.91 -7.72
C TYR A 91 0.99 -5.76 -7.76
N ILE A 92 1.87 -5.74 -6.74
CA ILE A 92 3.06 -4.90 -6.71
C ILE A 92 4.22 -5.75 -6.21
N SER A 93 5.10 -6.17 -7.11
CA SER A 93 6.23 -7.04 -6.81
C SER A 93 7.55 -6.30 -6.97
N LEU A 94 8.46 -6.46 -6.00
CA LEU A 94 9.79 -5.86 -6.01
C LEU A 94 10.84 -6.95 -5.83
N LYS A 95 11.96 -6.86 -6.51
CA LYS A 95 13.13 -7.73 -6.28
C LYS A 95 13.57 -7.64 -4.82
N PRO A 96 14.05 -8.75 -4.20
CA PRO A 96 14.34 -8.82 -2.77
C PRO A 96 15.21 -7.68 -2.20
N PRO A 97 16.29 -7.24 -2.85
CA PRO A 97 17.12 -6.15 -2.33
C PRO A 97 16.38 -4.81 -2.21
N TYR A 98 15.28 -4.66 -2.96
CA TYR A 98 14.49 -3.41 -3.05
C TYR A 98 13.16 -3.50 -2.30
N ARG A 99 12.87 -4.60 -1.59
CA ARG A 99 11.65 -4.78 -0.76
C ARG A 99 11.76 -4.01 0.55
N VAL A 100 11.82 -2.70 0.45
CA VAL A 100 11.85 -1.79 1.60
C VAL A 100 10.68 -0.82 1.49
N ASN A 101 10.17 -0.37 2.63
CA ASN A 101 8.99 0.50 2.69
C ASN A 101 9.11 1.73 1.76
N SER A 102 10.28 2.38 1.75
CA SER A 102 10.50 3.59 0.94
C SER A 102 10.38 3.34 -0.56
N VAL A 103 10.95 2.25 -1.07
CA VAL A 103 10.86 1.91 -2.50
C VAL A 103 9.44 1.55 -2.90
N PHE A 104 8.72 0.81 -2.05
CA PHE A 104 7.33 0.47 -2.29
C PHE A 104 6.45 1.73 -2.32
N LEU A 105 6.61 2.64 -1.36
CA LEU A 105 5.87 3.91 -1.29
C LEU A 105 6.16 4.79 -2.52
N ILE A 106 7.42 4.86 -2.95
CA ILE A 106 7.79 5.57 -4.19
C ILE A 106 7.07 4.95 -5.39
N PHE A 107 7.11 3.62 -5.53
CA PHE A 107 6.45 2.92 -6.63
C PHE A 107 4.95 3.22 -6.66
N LEU A 108 4.28 3.05 -5.53
CA LEU A 108 2.84 3.33 -5.39
C LEU A 108 2.51 4.79 -5.71
N SER A 109 3.27 5.74 -5.18
CA SER A 109 3.09 7.17 -5.47
C SER A 109 3.29 7.50 -6.95
N MET A 110 4.28 6.89 -7.62
CA MET A 110 4.50 7.09 -9.05
C MET A 110 3.35 6.52 -9.89
N ILE A 111 2.79 5.36 -9.51
CA ILE A 111 1.61 4.77 -10.15
C ILE A 111 0.41 5.73 -10.00
N GLN A 112 0.11 6.18 -8.78
CA GLN A 112 -0.99 7.10 -8.50
C GLN A 112 -0.87 8.38 -9.34
N ASN A 113 0.33 8.99 -9.37
CA ASN A 113 0.59 10.18 -10.17
C ASN A 113 0.43 9.92 -11.68
N SER A 114 0.84 8.76 -12.18
CA SER A 114 0.67 8.37 -13.57
C SER A 114 -0.80 8.27 -13.96
N LEU A 115 -1.63 7.67 -13.11
CA LEU A 115 -3.06 7.54 -13.31
C LEU A 115 -3.75 8.91 -13.35
N ILE A 116 -3.45 9.79 -12.40
CA ILE A 116 -3.99 11.15 -12.35
C ILE A 116 -3.55 11.93 -13.58
N SER A 117 -2.27 11.85 -13.98
CA SER A 117 -1.72 12.54 -15.15
C SER A 117 -2.33 12.02 -16.48
N SER A 118 -2.81 10.77 -16.51
CA SER A 118 -3.54 10.22 -17.66
C SER A 118 -5.01 10.65 -17.72
N GLY A 119 -5.44 11.53 -16.82
CA GLY A 119 -6.81 12.06 -16.77
C GLY A 119 -7.84 11.11 -16.14
N LYS A 120 -7.42 10.03 -15.47
CA LYS A 120 -8.34 9.12 -14.78
C LYS A 120 -8.90 9.81 -13.52
N GLN A 121 -10.22 9.80 -13.42
CA GLN A 121 -10.90 10.19 -12.19
C GLN A 121 -10.89 8.99 -11.24
N ILE A 122 -10.38 9.17 -10.03
CA ILE A 122 -10.25 8.09 -9.05
C ILE A 122 -10.91 8.53 -7.76
N THR A 123 -11.94 7.79 -7.36
CA THR A 123 -12.65 8.00 -6.10
C THR A 123 -12.05 7.15 -4.98
N TYR A 124 -11.68 5.90 -5.32
CA TYR A 124 -11.14 4.95 -4.34
C TYR A 124 -9.96 4.17 -4.91
N TYR A 125 -8.95 3.97 -4.06
CA TYR A 125 -7.93 2.95 -4.26
C TYR A 125 -8.25 1.77 -3.33
N ILE A 126 -8.19 0.56 -3.85
CA ILE A 126 -8.51 -0.67 -3.12
C ILE A 126 -7.33 -1.62 -3.20
N ALA A 127 -7.02 -2.25 -2.08
CA ALA A 127 -6.09 -3.36 -2.02
C ALA A 127 -6.72 -4.53 -1.27
N GLU A 128 -6.62 -5.70 -1.85
CA GLU A 128 -7.08 -6.96 -1.26
C GLU A 128 -5.86 -7.69 -0.72
N ILE A 129 -5.79 -7.89 0.60
CA ILE A 129 -4.62 -8.51 1.23
C ILE A 129 -5.06 -9.75 1.99
N SER A 130 -4.45 -10.90 1.68
CA SER A 130 -4.70 -12.15 2.40
C SER A 130 -4.53 -11.98 3.90
N ASN A 131 -5.46 -12.57 4.66
CA ASN A 131 -5.44 -12.58 6.12
C ASN A 131 -5.05 -13.94 6.70
N LYS A 132 -4.88 -14.98 5.86
CA LYS A 132 -4.53 -16.32 6.33
C LYS A 132 -3.12 -16.39 6.90
N ASP A 133 -3.09 -16.82 8.16
CA ASP A 133 -1.89 -17.12 8.93
C ASP A 133 -1.58 -18.62 8.74
N ASN A 134 -1.04 -18.99 7.57
CA ASN A 134 -0.74 -20.39 7.25
C ASN A 134 0.69 -20.81 7.64
N GLY A 135 1.37 -20.04 8.50
CA GLY A 135 2.68 -20.40 9.07
C GLY A 135 3.82 -20.50 8.06
N LYS A 136 3.65 -19.98 6.85
CA LYS A 136 4.64 -19.97 5.76
C LYS A 136 4.77 -18.57 5.14
N ASN A 137 5.64 -18.37 4.18
CA ASN A 137 6.09 -17.09 3.59
C ASN A 137 5.01 -16.02 3.32
N ILE A 138 3.74 -16.40 3.14
CA ILE A 138 2.60 -15.49 2.91
C ILE A 138 2.43 -14.50 4.07
N ASP A 139 2.71 -14.90 5.31
CA ASP A 139 2.50 -14.04 6.50
C ASP A 139 3.42 -12.83 6.55
N ARG A 140 4.68 -13.02 6.16
CA ARG A 140 5.66 -11.92 6.15
C ARG A 140 5.34 -10.90 5.07
N GLU A 141 4.89 -11.35 3.91
CA GLU A 141 4.51 -10.50 2.79
C GLU A 141 3.22 -9.75 3.09
N SER A 142 2.19 -10.45 3.55
CA SER A 142 0.94 -9.82 3.99
C SER A 142 1.18 -8.78 5.08
N ALA A 143 2.04 -9.07 6.06
CA ALA A 143 2.40 -8.12 7.11
C ALA A 143 3.15 -6.90 6.57
N PHE A 144 4.03 -7.10 5.58
CA PHE A 144 4.73 -6.02 4.90
C PHE A 144 3.75 -5.13 4.14
N TYR A 145 2.89 -5.70 3.29
CA TYR A 145 1.91 -4.96 2.51
C TYR A 145 0.90 -4.23 3.40
N LYS A 146 0.36 -4.87 4.43
CA LYS A 146 -0.52 -4.25 5.42
C LYS A 146 0.12 -3.01 6.03
N LYS A 147 1.38 -3.12 6.45
CA LYS A 147 2.13 -2.00 7.05
C LYS A 147 2.31 -0.85 6.07
N VAL A 148 2.72 -1.13 4.83
CA VAL A 148 3.01 -0.08 3.84
C VAL A 148 1.73 0.61 3.37
N ILE A 149 0.67 -0.15 3.13
CA ILE A 149 -0.64 0.39 2.74
C ILE A 149 -1.20 1.28 3.86
N CYS A 150 -1.02 0.88 5.11
CA CYS A 150 -1.42 1.73 6.24
C CYS A 150 -0.62 3.04 6.32
N LEU A 151 0.65 3.05 5.93
CA LEU A 151 1.46 4.28 5.84
C LEU A 151 0.92 5.24 4.76
N GLU A 152 0.22 4.73 3.75
CA GLU A 152 -0.44 5.47 2.69
C GLU A 152 -1.90 5.85 3.01
N ASN A 153 -2.31 5.74 4.27
CA ASN A 153 -3.67 6.05 4.74
C ASN A 153 -4.78 5.16 4.14
N TYR A 154 -4.48 3.90 3.84
CA TYR A 154 -5.54 2.94 3.57
C TYR A 154 -6.12 2.47 4.89
N GLY A 155 -7.44 2.56 5.01
CA GLY A 155 -8.19 1.98 6.11
C GLY A 155 -8.69 0.58 5.76
N CYS A 156 -8.80 -0.29 6.76
CA CYS A 156 -9.27 -1.66 6.62
C CYS A 156 -10.79 -1.74 6.77
N ILE A 157 -11.48 -2.36 5.84
CA ILE A 157 -12.87 -2.80 6.00
C ILE A 157 -12.83 -4.16 6.71
N LEU A 158 -13.68 -4.33 7.74
CA LEU A 158 -13.73 -5.58 8.50
C LEU A 158 -14.03 -6.77 7.57
N ASN A 159 -13.24 -7.84 7.67
CA ASN A 159 -13.31 -9.02 6.81
C ASN A 159 -14.67 -9.71 6.76
N LYS A 160 -15.51 -9.55 7.82
CA LYS A 160 -16.88 -10.05 7.84
C LYS A 160 -17.80 -9.45 6.76
N TYR A 161 -17.35 -8.37 6.10
CA TYR A 161 -18.10 -7.69 5.05
C TYR A 161 -17.54 -7.96 3.64
N TYR A 162 -16.45 -8.69 3.52
CA TYR A 162 -15.85 -8.91 2.20
C TYR A 162 -15.10 -10.24 2.11
N ASN A 163 -15.34 -10.97 1.01
CA ASN A 163 -14.57 -12.16 0.64
C ASN A 163 -14.02 -11.95 -0.77
N ILE A 164 -12.77 -12.33 -1.01
CA ILE A 164 -12.23 -12.35 -2.37
C ILE A 164 -12.77 -13.59 -3.08
N PRO A 165 -13.49 -13.42 -4.22
CA PRO A 165 -13.87 -14.54 -5.06
C PRO A 165 -12.64 -15.03 -5.81
N LEU A 166 -12.04 -16.13 -5.36
CA LEU A 166 -10.89 -16.70 -6.03
C LEU A 166 -11.21 -17.21 -7.42
N GLY A 167 -10.19 -17.16 -8.29
CA GLY A 167 -10.18 -17.76 -9.60
C GLY A 167 -10.39 -19.28 -9.56
N ILE A 168 -10.59 -19.88 -10.73
CA ILE A 168 -11.12 -21.22 -10.93
C ILE A 168 -10.22 -22.31 -10.40
N ASP A 169 -8.90 -22.15 -10.51
CA ASP A 169 -7.93 -23.15 -10.04
C ASP A 169 -7.94 -23.35 -8.51
N ASN A 170 -8.59 -22.44 -7.78
CA ASN A 170 -8.64 -22.42 -6.31
C ASN A 170 -10.06 -22.22 -5.74
N TYR A 171 -11.12 -22.51 -6.51
CA TYR A 171 -12.49 -22.17 -6.10
C TYR A 171 -13.00 -22.93 -4.87
N GLU A 172 -12.37 -24.02 -4.47
CA GLU A 172 -12.71 -24.74 -3.24
C GLU A 172 -12.13 -24.11 -1.97
N SER A 173 -11.14 -23.25 -2.10
CA SER A 173 -10.54 -22.55 -0.96
C SER A 173 -11.10 -21.15 -0.81
N GLU A 174 -11.87 -20.91 0.25
CA GLU A 174 -12.21 -19.54 0.63
C GLU A 174 -10.93 -18.82 1.05
N PHE A 175 -10.58 -17.74 0.35
CA PHE A 175 -9.48 -16.89 0.77
C PHE A 175 -10.02 -15.84 1.73
N ASP A 176 -9.64 -16.00 3.00
CA ASP A 176 -9.86 -14.97 4.00
C ASP A 176 -8.95 -13.78 3.68
N SER A 177 -9.56 -12.70 3.26
CA SER A 177 -8.88 -11.49 2.83
C SER A 177 -9.49 -10.26 3.47
N LEU A 178 -8.66 -9.25 3.62
CA LEU A 178 -9.07 -7.93 4.08
C LEU A 178 -9.10 -6.98 2.89
N MET A 179 -10.17 -6.22 2.77
CA MET A 179 -10.24 -5.08 1.85
C MET A 179 -9.69 -3.85 2.56
N TYR A 180 -8.67 -3.25 1.97
CA TYR A 180 -8.16 -1.95 2.35
C TYR A 180 -8.62 -0.91 1.34
N ILE A 181 -9.09 0.23 1.82
CA ILE A 181 -9.64 1.30 0.99
C ILE A 181 -8.97 2.64 1.34
N LYS A 182 -8.63 3.42 0.32
CA LYS A 182 -8.18 4.80 0.44
C LYS A 182 -9.09 5.67 -0.40
N ALA A 183 -9.71 6.65 0.22
CA ALA A 183 -10.42 7.75 -0.43
C ALA A 183 -9.53 9.00 -0.46
N ASN A 184 -9.91 10.01 -1.23
CA ASN A 184 -9.21 11.31 -1.22
C ASN A 184 -9.25 11.97 0.17
N ASP A 185 -10.36 11.77 0.90
CA ASP A 185 -10.50 12.18 2.30
C ASP A 185 -10.47 10.93 3.19
N ASN A 186 -9.82 11.03 4.35
CA ASN A 186 -9.80 9.95 5.34
C ASN A 186 -11.19 9.80 5.98
N LEU A 187 -12.06 9.04 5.33
CA LEU A 187 -13.42 8.82 5.78
C LEU A 187 -13.46 7.73 6.87
N PRO A 188 -14.09 7.96 8.01
CA PRO A 188 -14.24 6.94 9.05
C PRO A 188 -15.21 5.81 8.65
N TYR A 189 -16.01 6.02 7.63
CA TYR A 189 -16.95 5.05 7.07
C TYR A 189 -17.32 5.42 5.63
N ILE A 190 -17.82 4.45 4.88
CA ILE A 190 -18.55 4.66 3.64
C ILE A 190 -20.02 4.25 3.83
N SER A 191 -20.93 4.75 2.99
CA SER A 191 -22.32 4.30 3.03
C SER A 191 -22.40 2.83 2.62
N LYS A 192 -23.39 2.10 3.13
CA LYS A 192 -23.67 0.73 2.70
C LYS A 192 -23.84 0.65 1.18
N ASP A 193 -24.61 1.58 0.60
CA ASP A 193 -24.90 1.57 -0.82
C ASP A 193 -23.61 1.75 -1.67
N THR A 194 -22.73 2.65 -1.23
CA THR A 194 -21.41 2.83 -1.86
C THR A 194 -20.57 1.55 -1.77
N PHE A 195 -20.54 0.91 -0.59
CA PHE A 195 -19.79 -0.34 -0.40
C PHE A 195 -20.34 -1.45 -1.29
N VAL A 196 -21.66 -1.62 -1.34
CA VAL A 196 -22.33 -2.62 -2.19
C VAL A 196 -22.04 -2.35 -3.67
N ALA A 197 -22.06 -1.09 -4.11
CA ALA A 197 -21.71 -0.72 -5.48
C ALA A 197 -20.24 -1.04 -5.81
N ILE A 198 -19.31 -0.78 -4.88
CA ILE A 198 -17.89 -1.13 -5.01
C ILE A 198 -17.72 -2.65 -5.18
N VAL A 199 -18.32 -3.44 -4.28
CA VAL A 199 -18.22 -4.91 -4.34
C VAL A 199 -18.85 -5.46 -5.60
N HIS A 200 -20.01 -4.93 -6.02
CA HIS A 200 -20.65 -5.30 -7.26
C HIS A 200 -19.73 -5.07 -8.47
N ALA A 201 -19.10 -3.89 -8.54
CA ALA A 201 -18.17 -3.57 -9.61
C ALA A 201 -16.95 -4.50 -9.62
N ILE A 202 -16.38 -4.80 -8.45
CA ILE A 202 -15.25 -5.75 -8.34
C ILE A 202 -15.66 -7.15 -8.81
N TYR A 203 -16.81 -7.65 -8.36
CA TYR A 203 -17.24 -9.02 -8.68
C TYR A 203 -17.66 -9.20 -10.13
N TYR A 204 -18.49 -8.28 -10.66
CA TYR A 204 -19.12 -8.48 -11.96
C TYR A 204 -18.44 -7.72 -13.09
N GLU A 205 -18.01 -6.48 -12.87
CA GLU A 205 -17.37 -5.71 -13.92
C GLU A 205 -15.89 -6.08 -14.09
N TYR A 206 -15.24 -6.57 -13.02
CA TYR A 206 -13.84 -6.99 -13.08
C TYR A 206 -13.72 -8.52 -13.09
N TYR A 207 -13.92 -9.23 -11.99
CA TYR A 207 -13.65 -10.68 -11.90
C TYR A 207 -14.47 -11.51 -12.89
N TYR A 208 -15.79 -11.31 -12.96
CA TYR A 208 -16.62 -12.05 -13.90
C TYR A 208 -16.20 -11.78 -15.36
N THR A 209 -15.94 -10.51 -15.71
CA THR A 209 -15.49 -10.14 -17.05
C THR A 209 -14.10 -10.68 -17.34
N TRP A 210 -13.19 -10.68 -16.35
CA TRP A 210 -11.87 -11.28 -16.48
C TRP A 210 -11.95 -12.74 -16.89
N TYR A 211 -12.71 -13.52 -16.16
CA TYR A 211 -12.81 -14.97 -16.40
C TYR A 211 -13.71 -15.34 -17.57
N SER A 212 -14.57 -14.45 -18.06
CA SER A 212 -15.42 -14.72 -19.24
C SER A 212 -14.62 -15.04 -20.50
N ASP A 213 -13.35 -14.65 -20.57
CA ASP A 213 -12.46 -14.91 -21.68
C ASP A 213 -11.74 -16.28 -21.60
N PHE A 214 -11.72 -16.90 -20.44
CA PHE A 214 -10.94 -18.12 -20.18
C PHE A 214 -11.79 -19.35 -19.89
N LEU A 215 -13.05 -19.15 -19.52
CA LEU A 215 -13.97 -20.21 -19.13
C LEU A 215 -14.95 -20.55 -20.23
N ASN A 216 -15.26 -21.84 -20.34
CA ASN A 216 -16.41 -22.24 -21.13
C ASN A 216 -17.73 -21.84 -20.44
N ALA A 217 -18.84 -21.93 -21.16
CA ALA A 217 -20.16 -21.47 -20.70
C ALA A 217 -20.61 -22.13 -19.37
N ASN A 218 -20.30 -23.41 -19.18
CA ASN A 218 -20.67 -24.14 -17.97
C ASN A 218 -19.82 -23.68 -16.78
N GLU A 219 -18.51 -23.60 -16.94
CA GLU A 219 -17.57 -23.10 -15.91
C GLU A 219 -17.88 -21.66 -15.52
N LEU A 220 -18.17 -20.80 -16.51
CA LEU A 220 -18.54 -19.42 -16.27
C LEU A 220 -19.86 -19.30 -15.49
N SER A 221 -20.83 -20.18 -15.75
CA SER A 221 -22.07 -20.25 -14.97
C SER A 221 -21.81 -20.63 -13.52
N ILE A 222 -20.97 -21.65 -13.28
CA ILE A 222 -20.58 -22.08 -11.93
C ILE A 222 -19.86 -20.94 -11.20
N TYR A 223 -18.96 -20.25 -11.89
CA TYR A 223 -18.23 -19.12 -11.32
C TYR A 223 -19.18 -17.96 -10.96
N LYS A 224 -20.14 -17.67 -11.85
CA LYS A 224 -21.18 -16.67 -11.60
C LYS A 224 -22.03 -17.01 -10.37
N ASP A 225 -22.46 -18.25 -10.22
CA ASP A 225 -23.24 -18.70 -9.07
C ASP A 225 -22.44 -18.52 -7.74
N LYS A 226 -21.13 -18.73 -7.79
CA LYS A 226 -20.24 -18.45 -6.65
C LYS A 226 -20.19 -16.96 -6.31
N LEU A 227 -20.02 -16.09 -7.31
CA LEU A 227 -20.04 -14.63 -7.12
C LEU A 227 -21.38 -14.18 -6.54
N ASP A 228 -22.50 -14.68 -7.09
CA ASP A 228 -23.85 -14.35 -6.63
C ASP A 228 -24.06 -14.75 -5.17
N LYS A 229 -23.56 -15.93 -4.75
CA LYS A 229 -23.60 -16.38 -3.37
C LYS A 229 -22.78 -15.46 -2.45
N CYS A 230 -21.52 -15.19 -2.79
CA CYS A 230 -20.67 -14.31 -2.01
C CYS A 230 -21.28 -12.90 -1.90
N PHE A 231 -21.83 -12.38 -2.98
CA PHE A 231 -22.47 -11.07 -3.00
C PHE A 231 -23.72 -11.02 -2.13
N ALA A 232 -24.58 -12.06 -2.21
CA ALA A 232 -25.77 -12.17 -1.35
C ALA A 232 -25.41 -12.23 0.12
N ASP A 233 -24.35 -12.95 0.49
CA ASP A 233 -23.85 -13.01 1.86
C ASP A 233 -23.36 -11.64 2.37
N ILE A 234 -22.67 -10.87 1.53
CA ILE A 234 -22.24 -9.51 1.83
C ILE A 234 -23.44 -8.58 2.07
N ILE A 235 -24.45 -8.62 1.18
CA ILE A 235 -25.69 -7.85 1.33
C ILE A 235 -26.38 -8.20 2.64
N LYS A 236 -26.52 -9.49 2.94
CA LYS A 236 -27.12 -9.99 4.18
C LYS A 236 -26.37 -9.50 5.42
N GLN A 237 -25.05 -9.63 5.45
CA GLN A 237 -24.22 -9.20 6.58
C GLN A 237 -24.26 -7.68 6.79
N SER A 238 -24.41 -6.91 5.72
CA SER A 238 -24.51 -5.45 5.78
C SER A 238 -25.92 -4.92 5.96
N SER A 239 -26.96 -5.80 6.01
CA SER A 239 -28.38 -5.37 6.02
C SER A 239 -28.76 -4.53 7.25
N GLU A 240 -28.13 -4.76 8.39
CA GLU A 240 -28.45 -4.11 9.65
C GLU A 240 -27.70 -2.77 9.86
N THR A 241 -26.84 -2.38 8.92
CA THR A 241 -26.07 -1.15 9.04
C THR A 241 -26.26 -0.24 7.84
N SER A 242 -26.31 1.07 8.06
CA SER A 242 -26.28 2.06 6.98
C SER A 242 -24.85 2.54 6.65
N ARG A 243 -23.87 2.15 7.47
CA ARG A 243 -22.47 2.61 7.38
C ARG A 243 -21.53 1.45 7.53
N ILE A 244 -20.58 1.36 6.65
CA ILE A 244 -19.47 0.40 6.71
C ILE A 244 -18.26 1.12 7.29
N ILE A 245 -17.82 0.69 8.46
CA ILE A 245 -16.72 1.33 9.20
C ILE A 245 -15.39 0.99 8.52
N ILE A 246 -14.56 2.00 8.38
CA ILE A 246 -13.19 1.88 7.92
C ILE A 246 -12.29 2.03 9.15
N GLU A 247 -11.58 0.97 9.50
CA GLU A 247 -10.61 1.00 10.60
C GLU A 247 -9.22 1.37 10.07
N TYR A 248 -8.76 2.54 10.48
CA TYR A 248 -7.39 2.93 10.22
C TYR A 248 -6.48 2.32 11.29
N PRO A 249 -5.54 1.45 10.92
CA PRO A 249 -4.62 0.89 11.91
C PRO A 249 -3.87 2.02 12.57
N ASN A 250 -3.69 1.92 13.90
CA ASN A 250 -2.93 2.87 14.69
C ASN A 250 -1.48 2.92 14.18
N CYS A 251 -1.25 3.64 13.10
CA CYS A 251 0.09 4.00 12.68
C CYS A 251 0.61 5.02 13.70
N PRO A 252 1.73 4.77 14.40
CA PRO A 252 2.22 5.65 15.47
C PRO A 252 2.52 7.09 15.00
N LEU A 253 2.45 7.36 13.70
CA LEU A 253 2.66 8.68 13.11
C LEU A 253 1.38 9.53 12.98
N PHE A 254 0.18 8.94 13.12
CA PHE A 254 -1.09 9.66 12.98
C PHE A 254 -2.00 9.43 14.20
N LYS A 255 -1.75 10.18 15.27
CA LYS A 255 -2.79 10.43 16.26
C LYS A 255 -3.70 11.53 15.70
N ASN A 256 -4.82 11.15 15.10
CA ASN A 256 -5.89 12.10 14.82
C ASN A 256 -6.41 12.67 16.13
N THR A 257 -6.20 13.95 16.36
CA THR A 257 -6.63 14.70 17.55
C THR A 257 -8.13 15.00 17.56
N ASP A 258 -8.90 14.66 16.51
CA ASP A 258 -10.30 15.11 16.37
C ASP A 258 -11.37 13.99 16.41
N ALA A 259 -10.99 12.70 16.59
CA ALA A 259 -11.97 11.60 16.62
C ALA A 259 -12.56 11.30 18.01
N ASP A 260 -12.17 12.04 19.06
CA ASP A 260 -12.47 11.69 20.46
C ASP A 260 -13.82 12.29 20.99
N GLN A 261 -14.66 12.90 20.13
CA GLN A 261 -15.90 13.53 20.62
C GLN A 261 -17.20 12.73 20.42
N THR A 262 -17.18 11.53 19.81
CA THR A 262 -18.43 10.78 19.55
C THR A 262 -18.48 9.32 19.99
N ALA A 263 -17.45 8.79 20.65
CA ALA A 263 -17.48 7.43 21.21
C ALA A 263 -17.60 7.45 22.75
N GLY A 264 -18.78 7.80 23.24
CA GLY A 264 -19.17 7.47 24.59
C GLY A 264 -19.48 5.99 24.72
N LEU A 265 -18.95 5.37 25.83
CA LEU A 265 -19.25 4.03 26.35
C LEU A 265 -18.28 2.89 25.94
N ILE A 266 -17.04 2.97 26.47
CA ILE A 266 -16.35 1.84 27.14
C ILE A 266 -15.13 2.45 27.86
N PRO A 267 -14.89 2.22 29.18
CA PRO A 267 -13.78 2.84 29.89
C PRO A 267 -12.44 2.18 29.56
N ALA A 268 -11.64 2.83 28.75
CA ALA A 268 -10.28 2.42 28.48
C ALA A 268 -9.38 2.65 29.71
N LYS A 269 -8.73 1.59 30.18
CA LYS A 269 -7.75 1.58 31.27
C LYS A 269 -6.56 2.50 30.91
N LYS A 270 -6.49 3.67 31.56
CA LYS A 270 -5.37 4.63 31.40
C LYS A 270 -4.02 3.98 31.70
N ARG A 271 -3.20 3.76 30.67
CA ARG A 271 -1.77 3.49 30.84
C ARG A 271 -1.04 4.81 31.09
N LYS A 272 -0.47 4.98 32.26
CA LYS A 272 0.43 6.10 32.62
C LYS A 272 1.68 6.01 31.72
N THR A 273 1.78 6.88 30.71
CA THR A 273 3.04 7.08 30.00
C THR A 273 3.96 7.96 30.84
N SER A 274 5.11 7.39 31.21
CA SER A 274 6.14 7.97 32.04
C SER A 274 6.77 9.19 31.34
N GLY A 275 6.93 10.30 32.08
CA GLY A 275 7.51 11.57 31.62
C GLY A 275 9.00 11.52 31.20
N LYS A 276 9.58 10.33 31.09
CA LYS A 276 10.98 10.14 30.68
C LYS A 276 11.23 10.32 29.19
N ILE A 277 10.21 10.14 28.33
CA ILE A 277 10.34 10.29 26.86
C ILE A 277 10.49 11.76 26.47
N SER A 278 9.82 12.67 27.18
CA SER A 278 9.85 14.12 26.89
C SER A 278 11.26 14.72 27.13
N LEU A 279 11.95 14.29 28.18
CA LEU A 279 13.28 14.79 28.54
C LEU A 279 14.35 14.34 27.54
N LEU A 280 14.20 13.15 26.98
CA LEU A 280 15.15 12.58 26.02
C LEU A 280 15.05 13.25 24.64
N ILE A 281 13.83 13.61 24.21
CA ILE A 281 13.62 14.37 22.97
C ILE A 281 14.21 15.77 23.08
N ILE A 282 14.05 16.42 24.22
CA ILE A 282 14.66 17.74 24.49
C ILE A 282 16.18 17.66 24.45
N ALA A 283 16.79 16.65 25.06
CA ALA A 283 18.25 16.49 25.07
C ALA A 283 18.81 16.20 23.66
N VAL A 284 18.14 15.41 22.84
CA VAL A 284 18.62 15.02 21.50
C VAL A 284 18.44 16.12 20.46
N ILE A 285 17.43 17.00 20.61
CA ILE A 285 17.14 18.05 19.64
C ILE A 285 17.66 19.42 20.10
N VAL A 286 17.41 19.79 21.34
CA VAL A 286 17.71 21.13 21.84
C VAL A 286 19.19 21.32 22.14
N LEU A 287 19.85 20.30 22.65
CA LEU A 287 21.29 20.40 23.01
C LEU A 287 22.20 20.61 21.78
N PRO A 288 22.06 19.90 20.64
CA PRO A 288 22.83 20.18 19.42
C PRO A 288 22.60 21.58 18.85
N ILE A 289 21.36 22.08 18.92
CA ILE A 289 21.03 23.44 18.44
C ILE A 289 21.71 24.49 19.34
N LEU A 290 21.66 24.32 20.65
CA LEU A 290 22.34 25.19 21.58
C LEU A 290 23.87 25.19 21.41
N LEU A 291 24.46 24.02 21.19
CA LEU A 291 25.91 23.90 20.91
C LEU A 291 26.30 24.52 19.58
N ALA A 292 25.44 24.39 18.54
CA ALA A 292 25.69 25.05 17.25
C ALA A 292 25.61 26.58 17.36
N LEU A 293 24.67 27.12 18.15
CA LEU A 293 24.55 28.54 18.42
C LEU A 293 25.75 29.05 19.26
N LEU A 294 26.15 28.30 20.26
CA LEU A 294 27.33 28.61 21.06
C LEU A 294 28.60 28.70 20.21
N TYR A 295 28.80 27.73 19.32
CA TYR A 295 29.89 27.67 18.38
C TYR A 295 29.85 28.87 17.39
N SER A 296 28.67 29.15 16.82
CA SER A 296 28.55 30.16 15.77
C SER A 296 28.63 31.61 16.28
N TYR A 297 28.20 31.87 17.51
CA TYR A 297 28.09 33.23 18.04
C TYR A 297 29.04 33.54 19.19
N LEU A 298 29.32 32.63 20.12
CA LEU A 298 30.12 32.91 21.30
C LEU A 298 31.61 32.74 21.04
N LEU A 299 32.03 31.71 20.31
CA LEU A 299 33.46 31.46 20.07
C LEU A 299 34.15 32.54 19.21
N PRO A 300 33.51 33.10 18.15
CA PRO A 300 34.03 34.23 17.41
C PRO A 300 34.21 35.50 18.28
N LEU A 301 33.30 35.72 19.24
CA LEU A 301 33.36 36.84 20.17
C LEU A 301 34.55 36.73 21.15
N LEU A 302 35.04 35.52 21.41
CA LEU A 302 36.20 35.25 22.29
C LEU A 302 37.53 35.15 21.51
N ASN A 303 37.53 35.44 20.21
CA ASN A 303 38.70 35.33 19.31
C ASN A 303 39.32 33.89 19.28
N ILE A 304 38.54 32.88 19.57
CA ILE A 304 38.96 31.46 19.55
C ILE A 304 38.63 30.90 18.18
N GLN A 305 39.64 30.67 17.33
CA GLN A 305 39.46 29.96 16.04
C GLN A 305 39.73 28.47 16.23
N PHE A 306 38.66 27.69 16.25
CA PHE A 306 38.76 26.24 16.02
C PHE A 306 38.47 25.97 14.53
N GLY A 307 39.22 25.03 13.92
CA GLY A 307 39.11 24.67 12.51
C GLY A 307 37.66 24.44 12.01
N ASN A 308 37.47 24.15 10.75
CA ASN A 308 36.20 24.17 10.02
C ASN A 308 34.95 23.82 10.82
N ALA A 309 34.09 24.79 11.08
CA ALA A 309 32.80 24.66 11.78
C ALA A 309 31.92 23.52 11.23
N SER A 310 31.97 23.27 9.92
CA SER A 310 31.25 22.20 9.25
C SER A 310 31.66 20.81 9.72
N THR A 311 32.96 20.58 9.95
CA THR A 311 33.47 19.29 10.41
C THR A 311 33.08 19.00 11.86
N PHE A 312 33.06 20.02 12.72
CA PHE A 312 32.62 19.88 14.09
C PHE A 312 31.13 19.60 14.21
N ILE A 313 30.28 20.32 13.45
CA ILE A 313 28.82 20.10 13.42
C ILE A 313 28.49 18.72 12.85
N SER A 314 29.17 18.29 11.81
CA SER A 314 28.98 16.96 11.22
C SER A 314 29.34 15.84 12.19
N SER A 315 30.41 15.98 12.94
CA SER A 315 30.82 15.02 13.95
C SER A 315 29.83 14.94 15.12
N LEU A 316 29.28 16.07 15.56
CA LEU A 316 28.27 16.15 16.63
C LEU A 316 26.94 15.49 16.19
N ILE A 317 26.50 15.74 14.96
CA ILE A 317 25.32 15.07 14.39
C ILE A 317 25.56 13.56 14.31
N GLY A 318 26.73 13.13 13.86
CA GLY A 318 27.10 11.70 13.80
C GLY A 318 27.03 11.02 15.16
N ILE A 319 27.56 11.65 16.24
CA ILE A 319 27.50 11.13 17.60
C ILE A 319 26.05 11.05 18.11
N CYS A 320 25.23 12.05 17.86
CA CYS A 320 23.83 12.06 18.28
C CYS A 320 23.01 10.96 17.57
N VAL A 321 23.22 10.78 16.28
CA VAL A 321 22.53 9.74 15.49
C VAL A 321 22.95 8.33 15.93
N THR A 322 24.26 8.10 16.14
CA THR A 322 24.76 6.79 16.61
C THR A 322 24.29 6.49 18.04
N SER A 323 24.28 7.46 18.91
CA SER A 323 23.76 7.30 20.29
C SER A 323 22.27 7.01 20.32
N TYR A 324 21.50 7.65 19.45
CA TYR A 324 20.05 7.38 19.29
C TYR A 324 19.79 5.96 18.75
N ILE A 325 20.56 5.54 17.77
CA ILE A 325 20.47 4.19 17.19
C ILE A 325 20.84 3.13 18.26
N ALA A 326 21.94 3.33 18.97
CA ALA A 326 22.38 2.43 20.03
C ALA A 326 21.34 2.33 21.17
N PHE A 327 20.74 3.43 21.58
CA PHE A 327 19.67 3.45 22.59
C PHE A 327 18.40 2.72 22.12
N ARG A 328 18.00 2.92 20.86
CA ARG A 328 16.77 2.33 20.33
C ARG A 328 16.88 0.83 20.08
N PHE A 329 18.06 0.35 19.72
CA PHE A 329 18.31 -1.05 19.39
C PHE A 329 19.07 -1.83 20.45
N GLY A 330 19.79 -1.18 21.37
CA GLY A 330 20.53 -1.82 22.46
C GLY A 330 19.66 -2.32 23.62
N ASN A 331 18.43 -1.83 23.77
CA ASN A 331 17.49 -2.23 24.84
C ASN A 331 16.55 -3.39 24.45
N LYS A 332 16.88 -4.16 23.40
CA LYS A 332 16.21 -5.42 23.08
C LYS A 332 17.10 -6.61 23.46
N LYS A 333 17.27 -6.81 24.75
CA LYS A 333 17.64 -8.11 25.34
C LYS A 333 16.63 -8.46 26.42
#